data_b38158aa71833f98bea6b8a50737a357
#
_entry.id   b38158aa71833f98bea6b8a50737a357
#
_cell.length_a   1.000
_cell.length_b   1.000
_cell.length_c   1.000
_cell.angle_alpha   90.00
_cell.angle_beta   90.00
_cell.angle_gamma   90.00
#
_symmetry.space_group_name_H-M   'P 1'
#
loop_
_entity.id
_entity.type
_entity.pdbx_description
1 polymer ?
#
loop_
_entity_poly.entity_id
_entity_poly.type
_entity_poly.pdbx_seq_one_letter_code
_entity_poly.pdbx_strand_id
1 'polypeptide(L)'
;MRLTKIIPKIFYEDFKDGLHLFVDGLKFKVVYNDAKLYIIIRDDVTIQLLEDAEYAAKDRPEIRIETDDIAAFYKEVKEAHPELLHPNLNIVKQQPWGLKEFALLDKTTVCVIIQQQ
;
A
#
# COMPACT_ATOMS: atom_id res chain seq x y z
N MET A 1 13.81 -25.07 9.75
CA MET A 1 13.49 -24.16 8.63
C MET A 1 12.14 -23.50 8.88
N ARG A 2 12.04 -22.21 8.65
CA ARG A 2 10.77 -21.49 8.81
C ARG A 2 10.61 -20.41 7.74
N LEU A 3 9.38 -20.20 7.31
CA LEU A 3 9.06 -19.10 6.42
C LEU A 3 8.98 -17.82 7.25
N THR A 4 9.53 -16.72 6.75
CA THR A 4 9.64 -15.48 7.50
C THR A 4 8.75 -14.36 7.00
N LYS A 5 8.45 -14.30 5.71
CA LYS A 5 7.54 -13.29 5.15
C LYS A 5 7.12 -13.62 3.73
N ILE A 6 6.10 -12.93 3.28
CA ILE A 6 5.69 -12.86 1.88
C ILE A 6 6.03 -11.45 1.40
N ILE A 7 6.60 -11.34 0.21
CA ILE A 7 6.96 -10.04 -0.38
C ILE A 7 6.12 -9.83 -1.63
N PRO A 8 5.09 -8.99 -1.57
CA PRO A 8 4.27 -8.67 -2.75
C PRO A 8 5.09 -7.93 -3.81
N LYS A 9 4.71 -8.15 -5.06
CA LYS A 9 5.28 -7.50 -6.23
C LYS A 9 4.14 -6.78 -6.95
N ILE A 10 4.29 -5.48 -7.17
CA ILE A 10 3.27 -4.68 -7.83
C ILE A 10 3.88 -4.02 -9.05
N PHE A 11 3.20 -4.17 -10.20
CA PHE A 11 3.67 -3.60 -11.47
C PHE A 11 3.05 -2.23 -11.70
N TYR A 12 3.87 -1.31 -12.22
CA TYR A 12 3.45 0.03 -12.62
C TYR A 12 3.99 0.32 -14.02
N GLU A 13 3.22 1.04 -14.82
CA GLU A 13 3.72 1.61 -16.06
C GLU A 13 4.76 2.70 -15.76
N ASP A 14 4.50 3.49 -14.73
CA ASP A 14 5.35 4.56 -14.24
C ASP A 14 5.41 4.45 -12.71
N PHE A 15 6.60 4.42 -12.14
CA PHE A 15 6.78 4.34 -10.68
C PHE A 15 6.12 5.48 -9.91
N LYS A 16 5.90 6.63 -10.54
CA LYS A 16 5.40 7.84 -9.90
C LYS A 16 4.17 7.59 -9.02
N ASP A 17 3.16 6.88 -9.53
CA ASP A 17 1.92 6.66 -8.78
C ASP A 17 2.12 5.69 -7.62
N GLY A 18 2.95 4.66 -7.82
CA GLY A 18 3.31 3.72 -6.76
C GLY A 18 4.14 4.37 -5.65
N LEU A 19 5.09 5.21 -6.03
CA LEU A 19 5.91 5.93 -5.06
C LEU A 19 5.07 6.94 -4.26
N HIS A 20 4.10 7.58 -4.90
CA HIS A 20 3.20 8.48 -4.18
C HIS A 20 2.36 7.74 -3.15
N LEU A 21 1.80 6.59 -3.52
CA LEU A 21 1.01 5.77 -2.60
C LEU A 21 1.86 5.23 -1.44
N PHE A 22 2.96 4.55 -1.76
CA PHE A 22 3.70 3.77 -0.77
C PHE A 22 4.74 4.59 -0.01
N VAL A 23 5.45 5.50 -0.68
CA VAL A 23 6.51 6.29 -0.04
C VAL A 23 5.94 7.57 0.57
N ASP A 24 5.21 8.35 -0.20
CA ASP A 24 4.64 9.59 0.32
C ASP A 24 3.49 9.32 1.30
N GLY A 25 2.54 8.49 0.90
CA GLY A 25 1.32 8.21 1.67
C GLY A 25 1.54 7.26 2.83
N LEU A 26 2.06 6.07 2.56
CA LEU A 26 2.24 5.01 3.56
C LEU A 26 3.60 5.06 4.26
N LYS A 27 4.47 6.03 3.91
CA LYS A 27 5.75 6.27 4.57
C LYS A 27 6.70 5.08 4.53
N PHE A 28 6.66 4.28 3.47
CA PHE A 28 7.66 3.27 3.21
C PHE A 28 8.98 3.94 2.84
N LYS A 29 10.07 3.28 3.15
CA LYS A 29 11.43 3.72 2.85
C LYS A 29 11.98 2.96 1.66
N VAL A 30 12.60 3.64 0.72
CA VAL A 30 13.31 2.99 -0.38
C VAL A 30 14.65 2.45 0.15
N VAL A 31 14.84 1.14 0.05
CA VAL A 31 16.11 0.49 0.48
C VAL A 31 16.94 0.03 -0.71
N TYR A 32 16.36 -0.08 -1.89
CA TYR A 32 17.05 -0.35 -3.14
C TYR A 32 16.23 0.21 -4.30
N ASN A 33 16.90 0.76 -5.31
CA ASN A 33 16.23 1.09 -6.55
C ASN A 33 17.19 1.09 -7.73
N ASP A 34 16.65 0.73 -8.88
CA ASP A 34 17.31 0.88 -10.18
C ASP A 34 16.25 1.29 -11.22
N ALA A 35 16.56 1.20 -12.50
CA ALA A 35 15.65 1.66 -13.54
C ALA A 35 14.34 0.86 -13.62
N LYS A 36 14.29 -0.35 -13.06
CA LYS A 36 13.16 -1.27 -13.20
C LYS A 36 12.54 -1.72 -11.89
N LEU A 37 13.20 -1.49 -10.76
CA LEU A 37 12.82 -2.06 -9.48
C LEU A 37 13.01 -1.06 -8.35
N TYR A 38 12.00 -0.95 -7.48
CA TYR A 38 12.12 -0.35 -6.15
C TYR A 38 11.82 -1.41 -5.11
N ILE A 39 12.69 -1.54 -4.12
CA ILE A 39 12.41 -2.34 -2.91
C ILE A 39 12.16 -1.36 -1.79
N ILE A 40 11.00 -1.46 -1.18
CA ILE A 40 10.55 -0.53 -0.14
C ILE A 40 10.15 -1.29 1.10
N ILE A 41 10.43 -0.70 2.27
CA ILE A 41 10.08 -1.29 3.56
C ILE A 41 9.48 -0.26 4.51
N ARG A 42 8.58 -0.74 5.36
CA ARG A 42 8.16 -0.04 6.57
C ARG A 42 7.96 -1.11 7.65
N ASP A 43 8.63 -0.95 8.80
CA ASP A 43 8.62 -1.95 9.87
C ASP A 43 8.96 -3.34 9.30
N ASP A 44 8.08 -4.32 9.48
CA ASP A 44 8.31 -5.69 9.00
C ASP A 44 7.74 -5.95 7.60
N VAL A 45 7.23 -4.93 6.93
CA VAL A 45 6.59 -5.08 5.62
C VAL A 45 7.55 -4.68 4.51
N THR A 46 7.75 -5.57 3.56
CA THR A 46 8.57 -5.35 2.36
C THR A 46 7.70 -5.50 1.12
N ILE A 47 7.84 -4.58 0.19
CA ILE A 47 7.12 -4.60 -1.09
C ILE A 47 8.11 -4.30 -2.20
N GLN A 48 7.92 -4.91 -3.37
CA GLN A 48 8.67 -4.60 -4.58
C GLN A 48 7.76 -3.91 -5.58
N LEU A 49 8.22 -2.79 -6.13
CA LEU A 49 7.55 -2.10 -7.24
C LEU A 49 8.38 -2.31 -8.50
N LEU A 50 7.76 -2.78 -9.56
CA LEU A 50 8.42 -3.02 -10.84
C LEU A 50 7.77 -2.20 -11.94
N GLU A 51 8.61 -1.67 -12.85
CA GLU A 51 8.13 -0.94 -14.01
C GLU A 51 7.96 -1.90 -15.18
N ASP A 52 6.72 -2.13 -15.57
CA ASP A 52 6.35 -2.97 -16.69
C ASP A 52 4.91 -2.66 -17.07
N ALA A 53 4.73 -1.92 -18.18
CA ALA A 53 3.41 -1.47 -18.62
C ALA A 53 2.49 -2.64 -18.99
N GLU A 54 3.04 -3.70 -19.58
CA GLU A 54 2.25 -4.87 -19.99
C GLU A 54 1.65 -5.58 -18.78
N TYR A 55 2.47 -5.91 -17.78
CA TYR A 55 1.97 -6.55 -16.57
C TYR A 55 1.10 -5.62 -15.73
N ALA A 56 1.42 -4.32 -15.69
CA ALA A 56 0.58 -3.35 -15.00
C ALA A 56 -0.83 -3.29 -15.57
N ALA A 57 -0.98 -3.42 -16.89
CA ALA A 57 -2.29 -3.42 -17.53
C ALA A 57 -3.12 -4.68 -17.25
N LYS A 58 -2.47 -5.79 -16.88
CA LYS A 58 -3.14 -7.08 -16.65
C LYS A 58 -3.80 -7.16 -15.27
N ASP A 59 -3.22 -6.53 -14.26
CA ASP A 59 -3.69 -6.68 -12.89
C ASP A 59 -3.44 -5.42 -12.07
N ARG A 60 -4.51 -4.95 -11.39
CA ARG A 60 -4.41 -3.90 -10.38
C ARG A 60 -4.77 -4.51 -9.02
N PRO A 61 -3.75 -4.92 -8.25
CA PRO A 61 -4.00 -5.71 -7.06
C PRO A 61 -4.63 -4.92 -5.92
N GLU A 62 -5.32 -5.66 -5.06
CA GLU A 62 -5.73 -5.21 -3.75
C GLU A 62 -4.87 -5.97 -2.74
N ILE A 63 -4.15 -5.25 -1.89
CA ILE A 63 -3.36 -5.87 -0.83
C ILE A 63 -3.84 -5.41 0.54
N ARG A 64 -3.63 -6.23 1.56
CA ARG A 64 -3.98 -5.91 2.94
C ARG A 64 -2.72 -5.81 3.77
N ILE A 65 -2.63 -4.74 4.56
CA ILE A 65 -1.55 -4.54 5.52
C ILE A 65 -2.19 -4.43 6.91
N GLU A 66 -1.72 -5.23 7.84
CA GLU A 66 -2.22 -5.20 9.21
C GLU A 66 -1.37 -4.28 10.08
N THR A 67 -2.04 -3.51 10.92
CA THR A 67 -1.38 -2.63 11.88
C THR A 67 -1.91 -2.88 13.29
N ASP A 68 -1.15 -2.52 14.30
CA ASP A 68 -1.58 -2.56 15.70
C ASP A 68 -2.21 -1.25 16.18
N ASP A 69 -2.23 -0.20 15.35
CA ASP A 69 -2.85 1.08 15.70
C ASP A 69 -3.41 1.77 14.45
N ILE A 70 -4.59 1.31 14.04
CA ILE A 70 -5.21 1.82 12.82
C ILE A 70 -5.66 3.28 12.95
N ALA A 71 -6.05 3.71 14.15
CA ALA A 71 -6.49 5.09 14.37
C ALA A 71 -5.34 6.08 14.13
N ALA A 72 -4.15 5.76 14.65
CA ALA A 72 -2.96 6.58 14.43
C ALA A 72 -2.53 6.57 12.97
N PHE A 73 -2.58 5.40 12.32
CA PHE A 73 -2.23 5.26 10.92
C PHE A 73 -3.16 6.08 10.02
N TYR A 74 -4.46 5.98 10.26
CA TYR A 74 -5.46 6.75 9.53
C TYR A 74 -5.20 8.26 9.65
N LYS A 75 -4.94 8.73 10.87
CA LYS A 75 -4.66 10.15 11.15
C LYS A 75 -3.43 10.62 10.36
N GLU A 76 -2.37 9.83 10.34
CA GLU A 76 -1.15 10.11 9.58
C GLU A 76 -1.45 10.30 8.09
N VAL A 77 -2.19 9.38 7.48
CA VAL A 77 -2.54 9.47 6.06
C VAL A 77 -3.45 10.65 5.78
N LYS A 78 -4.51 10.82 6.57
CA LYS A 78 -5.50 11.88 6.37
C LYS A 78 -4.88 13.27 6.47
N GLU A 79 -3.96 13.49 7.40
CA GLU A 79 -3.31 14.78 7.57
C GLU A 79 -2.32 15.10 6.47
N ALA A 80 -1.57 14.08 5.97
CA ALA A 80 -0.51 14.29 5.00
C ALA A 80 -0.99 14.16 3.55
N HIS A 81 -1.81 13.15 3.25
CA HIS A 81 -2.20 12.80 1.89
C HIS A 81 -3.65 12.30 1.81
N PRO A 82 -4.64 13.16 2.13
CA PRO A 82 -6.05 12.75 2.09
C PRO A 82 -6.52 12.33 0.70
N GLU A 83 -5.83 12.79 -0.35
CA GLU A 83 -6.16 12.43 -1.73
C GLU A 83 -5.96 10.94 -2.02
N LEU A 84 -5.16 10.23 -1.21
CA LEU A 84 -4.93 8.80 -1.36
C LEU A 84 -6.02 7.94 -0.71
N LEU A 85 -6.89 8.51 0.12
CA LEU A 85 -7.95 7.74 0.74
C LEU A 85 -8.95 7.23 -0.31
N HIS A 86 -9.29 5.95 -0.21
CA HIS A 86 -10.23 5.31 -1.14
C HIS A 86 -11.63 5.91 -0.95
N PRO A 87 -12.31 6.34 -2.02
CA PRO A 87 -13.61 7.02 -1.89
C PRO A 87 -14.70 6.20 -1.19
N ASN A 88 -14.61 4.88 -1.24
CA ASN A 88 -15.60 3.98 -0.63
C ASN A 88 -15.19 3.46 0.76
N LEU A 89 -13.99 3.80 1.22
CA LEU A 89 -13.50 3.36 2.54
C LEU A 89 -12.50 4.39 3.07
N ASN A 90 -12.94 5.63 3.14
CA ASN A 90 -12.10 6.79 3.48
C ASN A 90 -12.12 7.16 4.95
N ILE A 91 -12.73 6.35 5.80
CA ILE A 91 -12.70 6.46 7.25
C ILE A 91 -12.50 5.07 7.83
N VAL A 92 -12.02 5.00 9.07
CA VAL A 92 -11.94 3.72 9.78
C VAL A 92 -13.35 3.21 10.04
N LYS A 93 -13.62 2.00 9.58
CA LYS A 93 -14.92 1.36 9.69
C LYS A 93 -14.80 -0.02 10.33
N GLN A 94 -15.66 -0.32 11.30
CA GLN A 94 -15.81 -1.66 11.85
C GLN A 94 -16.58 -2.52 10.84
N GLN A 95 -15.96 -3.57 10.34
CA GLN A 95 -16.59 -4.45 9.37
C GLN A 95 -17.35 -5.59 10.06
N PRO A 96 -18.37 -6.16 9.38
CA PRO A 96 -19.13 -7.28 9.95
C PRO A 96 -18.28 -8.52 10.30
N TRP A 97 -17.14 -8.69 9.61
CA TRP A 97 -16.21 -9.80 9.85
C TRP A 97 -15.23 -9.57 10.99
N GLY A 98 -15.38 -8.47 11.74
CA GLY A 98 -14.64 -8.25 12.98
C GLY A 98 -13.40 -7.37 12.87
N LEU A 99 -13.03 -6.95 11.67
CA LEU A 99 -11.85 -6.08 11.47
C LEU A 99 -12.26 -4.62 11.38
N LYS A 100 -11.40 -3.75 11.87
CA LYS A 100 -11.45 -2.32 11.55
C LYS A 100 -10.62 -2.09 10.31
N GLU A 101 -11.12 -1.29 9.36
CA GLU A 101 -10.48 -1.09 8.08
C GLU A 101 -10.62 0.34 7.58
N PHE A 102 -9.60 0.82 6.87
CA PHE A 102 -9.72 1.92 5.90
C PHE A 102 -8.84 1.59 4.71
N ALA A 103 -9.01 2.29 3.60
CA ALA A 103 -8.29 1.94 2.39
C ALA A 103 -7.68 3.15 1.69
N LEU A 104 -6.63 2.90 0.94
CA LEU A 104 -5.99 3.84 0.04
C LEU A 104 -6.10 3.33 -1.39
N LEU A 105 -6.12 4.26 -2.34
CA LEU A 105 -6.23 3.96 -3.76
C LEU A 105 -5.32 4.91 -4.52
N ASP A 106 -4.46 4.39 -5.39
CA ASP A 106 -3.70 5.26 -6.28
C ASP A 106 -4.47 5.54 -7.58
N LYS A 107 -3.90 6.39 -8.45
CA LYS A 107 -4.53 6.76 -9.72
C LYS A 107 -4.62 5.58 -10.68
N THR A 108 -3.82 4.54 -10.50
CA THR A 108 -3.81 3.35 -11.34
C THR A 108 -4.73 2.25 -10.81
N THR A 109 -5.44 2.55 -9.71
CA THR A 109 -6.39 1.66 -9.02
C THR A 109 -5.76 0.52 -8.22
N VAL A 110 -4.49 0.60 -7.88
CA VAL A 110 -3.92 -0.26 -6.84
C VAL A 110 -4.53 0.15 -5.51
N CYS A 111 -5.09 -0.82 -4.80
CA CYS A 111 -5.79 -0.61 -3.54
C CYS A 111 -5.02 -1.24 -2.38
N VAL A 112 -4.85 -0.47 -1.31
CA VAL A 112 -4.26 -0.98 -0.06
C VAL A 112 -5.29 -0.82 1.04
N ILE A 113 -5.71 -1.95 1.64
CA ILE A 113 -6.59 -1.94 2.80
C ILE A 113 -5.72 -2.07 4.04
N ILE A 114 -5.86 -1.13 4.95
CA ILE A 114 -5.22 -1.18 6.26
C ILE A 114 -6.23 -1.79 7.22
N GLN A 115 -5.82 -2.78 7.99
CA GLN A 115 -6.73 -3.50 8.89
C GLN A 115 -6.14 -3.68 10.29
N GLN A 116 -7.04 -3.81 11.25
CA GLN A 116 -6.71 -4.14 12.64
C GLN A 116 -7.81 -4.98 13.24
N GLN A 117 -7.42 -5.98 13.98
CA GLN A 117 -8.37 -6.81 14.74
C GLN A 117 -8.98 -6.04 15.90
#